data_8977dc721470e52a00d102c30c294fcd
#
_entry.id   8977dc721470e52a00d102c30c294fcd
#
_cell.length_a   1.000
_cell.length_b   1.000
_cell.length_c   1.000
_cell.angle_alpha   90.00
_cell.angle_beta   90.00
_cell.angle_gamma   90.00
#
_symmetry.space_group_name_H-M   'P 1'
#
loop_
_entity.id
_entity.type
_entity.pdbx_description
1 polymer ?
#
loop_
_entity_poly.entity_id
_entity_poly.type
_entity_poly.pdbx_seq_one_letter_code
_entity_poly.pdbx_strand_id
1 'polypeptide(L)'
;TAFWELLNLIFCKLYDEKRRFSDAKAGISYRRRFWVGVKEQNTDEGRKAVAERIKGIFEDLKESTVFKDVFDGNEQIMLSDRGLAYVASELAKYSFLDATVDVKGTAYETIVSNTLKQEAGQFFTPRNIIKCMVEILDPDENCRVLDPACGSGGFLVMVLDHVRHKIARRMYGDLD
;
A
#
# COMPACT_ATOMS: atom_id res chain seq x y z
N THR A 1 8.92 15.57 -3.82
CA THR A 1 9.00 15.62 -2.35
C THR A 1 9.26 14.23 -1.77
N ALA A 2 9.89 14.13 -0.59
CA ALA A 2 10.21 12.84 0.07
C ALA A 2 8.98 11.96 0.28
N PHE A 3 7.82 12.57 0.44
CA PHE A 3 6.54 11.87 0.56
C PHE A 3 6.20 11.02 -0.69
N TRP A 4 6.29 11.62 -1.87
CA TRP A 4 5.99 10.91 -3.13
C TRP A 4 6.98 9.77 -3.39
N GLU A 5 8.27 9.97 -3.03
CA GLU A 5 9.29 8.92 -3.12
C GLU A 5 8.93 7.70 -2.26
N LEU A 6 8.53 7.95 -1.00
CA LEU A 6 8.12 6.87 -0.10
C LEU A 6 6.86 6.17 -0.59
N LEU A 7 5.88 6.93 -1.10
CA LEU A 7 4.64 6.38 -1.64
C LEU A 7 4.90 5.49 -2.85
N ASN A 8 5.78 5.91 -3.77
CA ASN A 8 6.18 5.10 -4.92
C ASN A 8 6.81 3.77 -4.49
N LEU A 9 7.65 3.78 -3.45
CA LEU A 9 8.26 2.56 -2.91
C LEU A 9 7.23 1.63 -2.23
N ILE A 10 6.23 2.19 -1.56
CA ILE A 10 5.11 1.42 -0.99
C ILE A 10 4.32 0.74 -2.12
N PHE A 11 4.02 1.46 -3.20
CA PHE A 11 3.35 0.87 -4.36
C PHE A 11 4.19 -0.23 -5.03
N CYS A 12 5.51 -0.02 -5.20
CA CYS A 12 6.41 -1.05 -5.72
C CYS A 12 6.34 -2.33 -4.88
N LYS A 13 6.36 -2.19 -3.56
CA LYS A 13 6.30 -3.33 -2.64
C LYS A 13 4.97 -4.06 -2.72
N LEU A 14 3.84 -3.32 -2.70
CA LEU A 14 2.51 -3.89 -2.84
C LEU A 14 2.33 -4.63 -4.16
N TYR A 15 2.85 -4.06 -5.26
CA TYR A 15 2.82 -4.67 -6.57
C TYR A 15 3.61 -5.99 -6.60
N ASP A 16 4.83 -5.99 -6.07
CA ASP A 16 5.69 -7.18 -6.02
C ASP A 16 5.08 -8.29 -5.17
N GLU A 17 4.50 -7.97 -4.01
CA GLU A 17 3.80 -8.93 -3.16
C GLU A 17 2.54 -9.50 -3.84
N LYS A 18 1.73 -8.63 -4.46
CA LYS A 18 0.50 -9.04 -5.15
C LYS A 18 0.78 -9.94 -6.34
N ARG A 19 1.81 -9.62 -7.15
CA ARG A 19 2.23 -10.41 -8.28
C ARG A 19 2.70 -11.80 -7.85
N ARG A 20 3.51 -11.89 -6.80
CA ARG A 20 3.92 -13.17 -6.22
C ARG A 20 2.73 -14.06 -5.88
N PHE A 21 1.68 -13.48 -5.29
CA PHE A 21 0.49 -14.22 -4.88
C PHE A 21 -0.33 -14.69 -6.09
N SER A 22 -0.47 -13.84 -7.11
CA SER A 22 -1.15 -14.16 -8.36
C SER A 22 -0.44 -15.25 -9.14
N ASP A 23 0.86 -15.12 -9.31
CA ASP A 23 1.69 -16.08 -10.05
C ASP A 23 1.75 -17.44 -9.35
N ALA A 24 1.83 -17.46 -8.01
CA ALA A 24 1.76 -18.70 -7.25
C ALA A 24 0.43 -19.45 -7.43
N LYS A 25 -0.71 -18.74 -7.49
CA LYS A 25 -2.01 -19.33 -7.81
C LYS A 25 -2.08 -19.90 -9.23
N ALA A 26 -1.36 -19.28 -10.16
CA ALA A 26 -1.26 -19.75 -11.56
C ALA A 26 -0.21 -20.85 -11.76
N GLY A 27 0.47 -21.31 -10.69
CA GLY A 27 1.55 -22.30 -10.79
C GLY A 27 2.86 -21.76 -11.37
N ILE A 28 2.99 -20.44 -11.47
CA ILE A 28 4.17 -19.75 -11.99
C ILE A 28 5.12 -19.46 -10.82
N SER A 29 6.38 -19.87 -10.97
CA SER A 29 7.42 -19.54 -9.97
C SER A 29 7.79 -18.06 -10.08
N TYR A 30 7.32 -17.26 -9.14
CA TYR A 30 7.68 -15.84 -9.06
C TYR A 30 8.83 -15.62 -8.07
N ARG A 31 9.91 -15.00 -8.54
CA ARG A 31 11.02 -14.59 -7.67
C ARG A 31 10.76 -13.17 -7.15
N ARG A 32 10.59 -13.06 -5.83
CA ARG A 32 10.45 -11.76 -5.15
C ARG A 32 11.59 -10.82 -5.53
N ARG A 33 11.27 -9.62 -5.94
CA ARG A 33 12.24 -8.60 -6.36
C ARG A 33 12.41 -7.48 -5.32
N PHE A 34 11.36 -7.19 -4.55
CA PHE A 34 11.42 -6.18 -3.50
C PHE A 34 12.06 -6.78 -2.23
N TRP A 35 13.37 -6.85 -2.22
CA TRP A 35 14.18 -7.29 -1.08
C TRP A 35 15.55 -6.65 -1.14
N VAL A 36 16.28 -6.63 0.01
CA VAL A 36 17.64 -6.11 0.13
C VAL A 36 18.46 -7.10 0.92
N GLY A 37 19.53 -7.61 0.32
CA GLY A 37 20.48 -8.49 0.98
C GLY A 37 21.47 -7.70 1.86
N VAL A 38 21.96 -8.33 2.93
CA VAL A 38 22.92 -7.70 3.86
C VAL A 38 24.17 -7.18 3.11
N LYS A 39 24.69 -7.97 2.17
CA LYS A 39 25.86 -7.55 1.37
C LYS A 39 25.50 -6.40 0.42
N GLU A 40 24.32 -6.42 -0.18
CA GLU A 40 23.87 -5.36 -1.08
C GLU A 40 23.72 -4.01 -0.36
N GLN A 41 23.30 -4.01 0.92
CA GLN A 41 23.15 -2.79 1.69
C GLN A 41 24.48 -2.12 2.04
N ASN A 42 25.57 -2.91 2.13
CA ASN A 42 26.85 -2.46 2.67
C ASN A 42 27.88 -2.06 1.60
N THR A 43 27.60 -2.28 0.32
CA THR A 43 28.50 -1.93 -0.79
C THR A 43 27.82 -0.96 -1.76
N ASP A 44 28.59 -0.13 -2.46
CA ASP A 44 28.03 0.81 -3.44
C ASP A 44 27.47 0.09 -4.66
N GLU A 45 28.14 -0.95 -5.12
CA GLU A 45 27.65 -1.82 -6.20
C GLU A 45 26.36 -2.52 -5.81
N GLY A 46 26.26 -2.99 -4.56
CA GLY A 46 25.05 -3.61 -4.04
C GLY A 46 23.88 -2.65 -3.96
N ARG A 47 24.10 -1.43 -3.46
CA ARG A 47 23.06 -0.37 -3.41
C ARG A 47 22.56 -0.01 -4.80
N LYS A 48 23.48 0.10 -5.77
CA LYS A 48 23.13 0.34 -7.16
C LYS A 48 22.28 -0.79 -7.74
N ALA A 49 22.65 -2.05 -7.50
CA ALA A 49 21.88 -3.21 -7.95
C ALA A 49 20.46 -3.24 -7.33
N VAL A 50 20.34 -2.88 -6.03
CA VAL A 50 19.02 -2.71 -5.39
C VAL A 50 18.24 -1.61 -6.05
N ALA A 51 18.85 -0.44 -6.29
CA ALA A 51 18.18 0.70 -6.91
C ALA A 51 17.67 0.37 -8.31
N GLU A 52 18.49 -0.25 -9.16
CA GLU A 52 18.09 -0.68 -10.50
C GLU A 52 16.93 -1.69 -10.45
N ARG A 53 16.97 -2.65 -9.53
CA ARG A 53 15.91 -3.65 -9.34
C ARG A 53 14.58 -3.03 -8.90
N ILE A 54 14.61 -2.08 -7.94
CA ILE A 54 13.40 -1.41 -7.46
C ILE A 54 12.83 -0.45 -8.53
N LYS A 55 13.69 0.30 -9.23
CA LYS A 55 13.27 1.13 -10.37
C LYS A 55 12.62 0.26 -11.47
N GLY A 56 13.15 -0.92 -11.74
CA GLY A 56 12.52 -1.87 -12.66
C GLY A 56 11.14 -2.36 -12.20
N ILE A 57 10.92 -2.53 -10.89
CA ILE A 57 9.56 -2.80 -10.37
C ILE A 57 8.64 -1.61 -10.60
N PHE A 58 9.15 -0.38 -10.45
CA PHE A 58 8.37 0.83 -10.64
C PHE A 58 7.92 1.00 -12.09
N GLU A 59 8.79 0.71 -13.07
CA GLU A 59 8.42 0.72 -14.49
C GLU A 59 7.32 -0.34 -14.79
N ASP A 60 7.49 -1.58 -14.32
CA ASP A 60 6.46 -2.62 -14.47
C ASP A 60 5.13 -2.23 -13.80
N LEU A 61 5.19 -1.52 -12.68
CA LEU A 61 4.02 -1.02 -11.95
C LEU A 61 3.25 0.00 -12.77
N LYS A 62 3.93 0.97 -13.39
CA LYS A 62 3.32 2.01 -14.25
C LYS A 62 2.60 1.39 -15.46
N GLU A 63 3.17 0.32 -16.03
CA GLU A 63 2.58 -0.40 -17.16
C GLU A 63 1.44 -1.34 -16.76
N SER A 64 1.27 -1.60 -15.47
CA SER A 64 0.25 -2.53 -14.95
C SER A 64 -1.16 -1.99 -15.15
N THR A 65 -2.07 -2.83 -15.67
CA THR A 65 -3.49 -2.49 -15.85
C THR A 65 -4.21 -2.11 -14.54
N VAL A 66 -3.67 -2.52 -13.40
CA VAL A 66 -4.24 -2.24 -12.06
C VAL A 66 -3.89 -0.83 -11.58
N PHE A 67 -2.73 -0.31 -12.00
CA PHE A 67 -2.19 0.96 -11.49
C PHE A 67 -2.02 2.04 -12.57
N LYS A 68 -2.34 1.74 -13.84
CA LYS A 68 -2.17 2.69 -14.97
C LYS A 68 -2.88 4.02 -14.77
N ASP A 69 -3.99 4.04 -14.03
CA ASP A 69 -4.77 5.25 -13.76
C ASP A 69 -4.26 6.03 -12.52
N VAL A 70 -3.23 5.51 -11.84
CA VAL A 70 -2.60 6.13 -10.66
C VAL A 70 -1.39 6.97 -11.05
N PHE A 71 -0.73 6.62 -12.16
CA PHE A 71 0.50 7.24 -12.64
C PHE A 71 0.30 7.86 -14.02
N ASP A 72 0.87 9.06 -14.23
CA ASP A 72 0.88 9.74 -15.52
C ASP A 72 1.97 9.21 -16.47
N GLY A 73 2.79 8.27 -16.00
CA GLY A 73 3.88 7.64 -16.77
C GLY A 73 5.20 8.39 -16.73
N ASN A 74 5.21 9.67 -16.32
CA ASN A 74 6.40 10.51 -16.26
C ASN A 74 7.12 10.48 -14.91
N GLU A 75 6.53 9.85 -13.91
CA GLU A 75 7.08 9.79 -12.57
C GLU A 75 8.36 8.94 -12.55
N GLN A 76 9.31 9.40 -11.75
CA GLN A 76 10.58 8.73 -11.53
C GLN A 76 10.91 8.70 -10.03
N ILE A 77 11.62 7.65 -9.61
CA ILE A 77 12.21 7.59 -8.28
C ILE A 77 13.52 8.36 -8.30
N MET A 78 13.55 9.49 -7.59
CA MET A 78 14.68 10.42 -7.55
C MET A 78 15.63 10.18 -6.37
N LEU A 79 15.30 9.22 -5.49
CA LEU A 79 16.16 8.85 -4.36
C LEU A 79 17.54 8.39 -4.85
N SER A 80 18.59 8.80 -4.12
CA SER A 80 19.92 8.24 -4.33
C SER A 80 19.92 6.72 -4.07
N ASP A 81 20.84 5.98 -4.70
CA ASP A 81 20.91 4.52 -4.54
C ASP A 81 21.04 4.11 -3.07
N ARG A 82 21.77 4.90 -2.27
CA ARG A 82 21.87 4.69 -0.81
C ARG A 82 20.54 4.91 -0.10
N GLY A 83 19.84 6.00 -0.41
CA GLY A 83 18.54 6.31 0.19
C GLY A 83 17.49 5.27 -0.18
N LEU A 84 17.46 4.89 -1.46
CA LEU A 84 16.53 3.89 -1.97
C LEU A 84 16.77 2.51 -1.34
N ALA A 85 18.04 2.05 -1.29
CA ALA A 85 18.38 0.77 -0.66
C ALA A 85 18.04 0.76 0.84
N TYR A 86 18.25 1.89 1.54
CA TYR A 86 17.88 2.01 2.96
C TYR A 86 16.36 1.89 3.15
N VAL A 87 15.57 2.72 2.46
CA VAL A 87 14.10 2.70 2.60
C VAL A 87 13.54 1.34 2.17
N ALA A 88 14.04 0.77 1.08
CA ALA A 88 13.62 -0.57 0.63
C ALA A 88 13.94 -1.65 1.67
N SER A 89 15.09 -1.57 2.37
CA SER A 89 15.44 -2.51 3.43
C SER A 89 14.50 -2.44 4.62
N GLU A 90 14.08 -1.23 5.00
CA GLU A 90 13.11 -1.04 6.09
C GLU A 90 11.72 -1.57 5.70
N LEU A 91 11.23 -1.22 4.51
CA LEU A 91 9.94 -1.70 4.02
C LEU A 91 9.91 -3.23 3.79
N ALA A 92 11.03 -3.84 3.41
CA ALA A 92 11.13 -5.28 3.15
C ALA A 92 10.86 -6.15 4.39
N LYS A 93 10.98 -5.59 5.59
CA LYS A 93 10.74 -6.29 6.87
C LYS A 93 9.26 -6.63 7.10
N TYR A 94 8.36 -5.94 6.43
CA TYR A 94 6.91 -6.05 6.64
C TYR A 94 6.24 -6.73 5.44
N SER A 95 5.13 -7.44 5.67
CA SER A 95 4.23 -7.89 4.61
C SER A 95 3.02 -6.96 4.55
N PHE A 96 2.85 -6.26 3.44
CA PHE A 96 1.72 -5.35 3.28
C PHE A 96 0.44 -6.07 2.87
N LEU A 97 0.52 -7.22 2.21
CA LEU A 97 -0.68 -8.00 1.88
C LEU A 97 -1.31 -8.62 3.12
N ASP A 98 -0.48 -9.12 4.05
CA ASP A 98 -0.97 -9.74 5.28
C ASP A 98 -1.42 -8.72 6.34
N ALA A 99 -1.02 -7.45 6.19
CA ALA A 99 -1.46 -6.39 7.08
C ALA A 99 -2.95 -6.10 6.87
N THR A 100 -3.68 -5.90 7.97
CA THR A 100 -5.09 -5.51 7.91
C THR A 100 -5.27 -4.16 7.22
N VAL A 101 -6.48 -3.90 6.71
CA VAL A 101 -6.84 -2.61 6.08
C VAL A 101 -6.59 -1.45 7.05
N ASP A 102 -6.88 -1.65 8.33
CA ASP A 102 -6.69 -0.67 9.39
C ASP A 102 -5.20 -0.31 9.57
N VAL A 103 -4.31 -1.29 9.62
CA VAL A 103 -2.85 -1.05 9.73
C VAL A 103 -2.31 -0.29 8.51
N LYS A 104 -2.74 -0.66 7.30
CA LYS A 104 -2.35 0.04 6.06
C LYS A 104 -2.83 1.49 6.08
N GLY A 105 -4.08 1.70 6.47
CA GLY A 105 -4.67 3.03 6.59
C GLY A 105 -3.96 3.89 7.62
N THR A 106 -3.69 3.36 8.81
CA THR A 106 -2.95 4.05 9.87
C THR A 106 -1.54 4.43 9.43
N ALA A 107 -0.82 3.53 8.77
CA ALA A 107 0.51 3.82 8.23
C ALA A 107 0.46 4.94 7.19
N TYR A 108 -0.49 4.89 6.25
CA TYR A 108 -0.70 5.94 5.27
C TYR A 108 -1.02 7.29 5.94
N GLU A 109 -1.96 7.32 6.87
CA GLU A 109 -2.34 8.54 7.59
C GLU A 109 -1.19 9.12 8.40
N THR A 110 -0.36 8.29 9.03
CA THR A 110 0.82 8.73 9.78
C THR A 110 1.82 9.44 8.87
N ILE A 111 2.08 8.86 7.70
CA ILE A 111 3.01 9.41 6.70
C ILE A 111 2.45 10.72 6.13
N VAL A 112 1.19 10.68 5.67
CA VAL A 112 0.53 11.81 5.01
C VAL A 112 0.25 12.96 5.99
N SER A 113 -0.18 12.65 7.22
CA SER A 113 -0.54 13.67 8.20
C SER A 113 0.63 14.59 8.58
N ASN A 114 1.84 14.05 8.62
CA ASN A 114 3.03 14.84 8.92
C ASN A 114 3.39 15.82 7.80
N THR A 115 3.05 15.47 6.56
CA THR A 115 3.30 16.33 5.39
C THR A 115 2.16 17.31 5.15
N LEU A 116 0.91 16.85 5.18
CA LEU A 116 -0.27 17.67 4.91
C LEU A 116 -0.66 18.60 6.05
N LYS A 117 -0.38 18.25 7.32
CA LYS A 117 -0.58 19.17 8.44
C LYS A 117 0.26 20.44 8.33
N GLN A 118 1.45 20.32 7.76
CA GLN A 118 2.34 21.45 7.54
C GLN A 118 1.95 22.31 6.34
N GLU A 119 1.36 21.72 5.29
CA GLU A 119 1.12 22.41 4.04
C GLU A 119 -0.34 22.84 3.80
N ALA A 120 -1.34 22.11 4.33
CA ALA A 120 -2.74 22.36 3.96
C ALA A 120 -3.76 22.31 5.13
N GLY A 121 -3.35 22.10 6.36
CA GLY A 121 -4.27 22.03 7.51
C GLY A 121 -5.32 20.92 7.43
N GLN A 122 -5.07 19.86 6.64
CA GLN A 122 -5.99 18.75 6.50
C GLN A 122 -5.83 17.74 7.66
N PHE A 123 -6.96 17.30 8.19
CA PHE A 123 -7.02 16.33 9.27
C PHE A 123 -7.84 15.12 8.84
N PHE A 124 -7.32 13.93 9.15
CA PHE A 124 -8.07 12.68 8.95
C PHE A 124 -8.98 12.43 10.15
N THR A 125 -10.18 11.91 9.88
CA THR A 125 -11.04 11.40 10.95
C THR A 125 -10.40 10.17 11.59
N PRO A 126 -10.26 10.13 12.92
CA PRO A 126 -9.66 8.99 13.61
C PRO A 126 -10.34 7.66 13.26
N ARG A 127 -9.57 6.62 12.98
CA ARG A 127 -10.06 5.31 12.52
C ARG A 127 -11.05 4.66 13.48
N ASN A 128 -10.83 4.78 14.77
CA ASN A 128 -11.75 4.25 15.78
C ASN A 128 -13.13 4.90 15.71
N ILE A 129 -13.20 6.19 15.37
CA ILE A 129 -14.47 6.90 15.18
C ILE A 129 -15.17 6.40 13.90
N ILE A 130 -14.42 6.30 12.78
CA ILE A 130 -14.96 5.77 11.53
C ILE A 130 -15.50 4.36 11.75
N LYS A 131 -14.74 3.49 12.41
CA LYS A 131 -15.14 2.12 12.72
C LYS A 131 -16.44 2.08 13.53
N CYS A 132 -16.51 2.86 14.60
CA CYS A 132 -17.71 2.96 15.43
C CYS A 132 -18.94 3.40 14.61
N MET A 133 -18.80 4.42 13.76
CA MET A 133 -19.89 4.89 12.91
C MET A 133 -20.34 3.83 11.89
N VAL A 134 -19.41 3.12 11.26
CA VAL A 134 -19.71 2.05 10.31
C VAL A 134 -20.39 0.86 11.00
N GLU A 135 -19.95 0.49 12.20
CA GLU A 135 -20.58 -0.57 13.00
C GLU A 135 -22.00 -0.20 13.44
N ILE A 136 -22.25 1.05 13.80
CA ILE A 136 -23.61 1.52 14.17
C ILE A 136 -24.54 1.50 12.95
N LEU A 137 -24.06 1.91 11.77
CA LEU A 137 -24.85 1.92 10.55
C LEU A 137 -25.06 0.52 9.95
N ASP A 138 -24.17 -0.39 10.26
CA ASP A 138 -24.14 -1.79 9.84
C ASP A 138 -24.52 -2.06 8.37
N PRO A 139 -23.88 -1.38 7.39
CA PRO A 139 -24.20 -1.55 5.98
C PRO A 139 -23.98 -2.98 5.49
N ASP A 140 -24.73 -3.37 4.46
CA ASP A 140 -24.58 -4.64 3.75
C ASP A 140 -24.27 -4.43 2.26
N GLU A 141 -24.17 -5.54 1.51
CA GLU A 141 -23.84 -5.54 0.07
C GLU A 141 -24.91 -4.89 -0.82
N ASN A 142 -26.10 -4.63 -0.32
CA ASN A 142 -27.19 -3.98 -1.07
C ASN A 142 -27.24 -2.49 -0.82
N CYS A 143 -26.49 -1.99 0.15
CA CYS A 143 -26.43 -0.58 0.49
C CYS A 143 -25.66 0.22 -0.55
N ARG A 144 -26.18 1.42 -0.88
CA ARG A 144 -25.45 2.43 -1.65
C ARG A 144 -24.87 3.43 -0.67
N VAL A 145 -23.54 3.53 -0.64
CA VAL A 145 -22.83 4.41 0.28
C VAL A 145 -22.22 5.57 -0.50
N LEU A 146 -22.46 6.79 -0.01
CA LEU A 146 -21.87 8.02 -0.54
C LEU A 146 -21.15 8.77 0.57
N ASP A 147 -19.92 9.14 0.31
CA ASP A 147 -19.16 10.08 1.12
C ASP A 147 -18.83 11.31 0.26
N PRO A 148 -19.54 12.43 0.42
CA PRO A 148 -19.39 13.62 -0.43
C PRO A 148 -18.13 14.43 -0.11
N ALA A 149 -17.41 14.08 0.96
CA ALA A 149 -16.18 14.74 1.41
C ALA A 149 -15.09 13.71 1.75
N CYS A 150 -14.97 12.67 0.92
CA CYS A 150 -14.26 11.41 1.24
C CYS A 150 -12.77 11.57 1.58
N GLY A 151 -12.11 12.65 1.19
CA GLY A 151 -10.68 12.82 1.39
C GLY A 151 -9.90 11.62 0.84
N SER A 152 -9.18 10.91 1.70
CA SER A 152 -8.46 9.66 1.36
C SER A 152 -9.37 8.42 1.26
N GLY A 153 -10.67 8.57 1.37
CA GLY A 153 -11.63 7.47 1.31
C GLY A 153 -11.75 6.65 2.60
N GLY A 154 -11.35 7.20 3.74
CA GLY A 154 -11.32 6.48 5.01
C GLY A 154 -12.63 5.77 5.36
N PHE A 155 -13.78 6.47 5.26
CA PHE A 155 -15.10 5.88 5.49
C PHE A 155 -15.43 4.80 4.46
N LEU A 156 -15.22 5.06 3.17
CA LEU A 156 -15.53 4.12 2.08
C LEU A 156 -14.72 2.82 2.21
N VAL A 157 -13.45 2.92 2.56
CA VAL A 157 -12.58 1.76 2.78
C VAL A 157 -13.07 0.93 3.99
N MET A 158 -13.44 1.58 5.09
CA MET A 158 -13.94 0.87 6.29
C MET A 158 -15.31 0.23 6.05
N VAL A 159 -16.20 0.87 5.29
CA VAL A 159 -17.48 0.27 4.87
C VAL A 159 -17.24 -0.96 4.01
N LEU A 160 -16.36 -0.87 3.02
CA LEU A 160 -16.02 -2.01 2.15
C LEU A 160 -15.48 -3.20 2.97
N ASP A 161 -14.59 -2.92 3.92
CA ASP A 161 -14.01 -3.94 4.79
C ASP A 161 -15.08 -4.59 5.68
N HIS A 162 -15.96 -3.78 6.29
CA HIS A 162 -17.08 -4.25 7.10
C HIS A 162 -18.02 -5.19 6.31
N VAL A 163 -18.43 -4.77 5.12
CA VAL A 163 -19.30 -5.58 4.24
C VAL A 163 -18.62 -6.87 3.82
N ARG A 164 -17.34 -6.84 3.48
CA ARG A 164 -16.57 -8.04 3.13
C ARG A 164 -16.51 -9.03 4.29
N HIS A 165 -16.30 -8.56 5.51
CA HIS A 165 -16.32 -9.43 6.71
C HIS A 165 -17.72 -10.03 6.95
N LYS A 166 -18.80 -9.26 6.78
CA LYS A 166 -20.17 -9.78 6.88
C LYS A 166 -20.43 -10.90 5.87
N ILE A 167 -20.02 -10.70 4.61
CA ILE A 167 -20.15 -11.72 3.56
C ILE A 167 -19.32 -12.96 3.91
N ALA A 168 -18.07 -12.79 4.35
CA ALA A 168 -17.21 -13.90 4.71
C ALA A 168 -17.79 -14.74 5.87
N ARG A 169 -18.26 -14.09 6.93
CA ARG A 169 -18.93 -14.78 8.05
C ARG A 169 -20.16 -15.55 7.59
N ARG A 170 -20.97 -15.00 6.70
CA ARG A 170 -22.15 -15.67 6.15
C ARG A 170 -21.80 -16.88 5.30
N MET A 171 -20.70 -16.82 4.54
CA MET A 171 -20.29 -17.90 3.64
C MET A 171 -19.50 -19.02 4.33
N TYR A 172 -18.70 -18.69 5.31
CA TYR A 172 -17.72 -19.59 5.90
C TYR A 172 -17.90 -19.84 7.42
N GLY A 173 -18.88 -19.18 8.05
CA GLY A 173 -19.03 -19.16 9.51
C GLY A 173 -18.05 -18.20 10.19
N ASP A 174 -18.16 -18.10 11.53
CA ASP A 174 -17.18 -17.34 12.30
C ASP A 174 -15.84 -18.08 12.22
N LEU A 175 -14.88 -17.47 11.56
CA LEU A 175 -13.50 -17.92 11.57
C LEU A 175 -12.87 -17.35 12.86
N ASP A 176 -12.86 -18.16 13.93
CA ASP A 176 -12.09 -17.89 15.14
C ASP A 176 -10.57 -17.82 14.86
#